data_7c3d7628d1a70f90734b8358b3e7a980
#
_entry.id   7c3d7628d1a70f90734b8358b3e7a980
#
_cell.length_a   1.000
_cell.length_b   1.000
_cell.length_c   1.000
_cell.angle_alpha   90.00
_cell.angle_beta   90.00
_cell.angle_gamma   90.00
#
_symmetry.space_group_name_H-M   'P 1'
#
loop_
_entity.id
_entity.type
_entity.pdbx_description
1 polymer ?
#
loop_
_entity_poly.entity_id
_entity_poly.type
_entity_poly.pdbx_seq_one_letter_code
_entity_poly.pdbx_strand_id
1 'polypeptide(L)'
;EMLRSLVGSEMCIRDSSMNVSKYAVILAEALGMNSNDIEIIRDAGLLHDIGKISIPERILQKTSKLTDEEYAIMKTHVENSTKMIRYLPDMDYVIPAVVGHHERYDGTGYPRGLAGQNIPYMARILTIADCFDAMTAKRPYKQALSVEYAVNELEKNSGTQFDPVLVKKFVELIHEGKISIA
;
A
#
# COMPACT_ATOMS: atom_id res chain seq x y z
N GLU A 1 -18.60 -22.58 -6.81
CA GLU A 1 -17.58 -22.25 -5.77
C GLU A 1 -16.50 -21.32 -6.35
N MET A 2 -15.94 -21.61 -7.53
CA MET A 2 -14.90 -20.79 -8.20
C MET A 2 -15.32 -19.32 -8.44
N LEU A 3 -16.56 -19.07 -8.89
CA LEU A 3 -17.09 -17.71 -9.09
C LEU A 3 -17.29 -16.93 -7.78
N ARG A 4 -17.64 -17.59 -6.67
CA ARG A 4 -17.77 -16.95 -5.35
C ARG A 4 -16.42 -16.57 -4.75
N SER A 5 -15.37 -17.34 -5.01
CA SER A 5 -14.01 -17.08 -4.56
C SER A 5 -13.40 -15.88 -5.30
N LEU A 6 -13.57 -15.79 -6.62
CA LEU A 6 -13.11 -14.65 -7.43
C LEU A 6 -13.78 -13.34 -6.99
N VAL A 7 -15.09 -13.33 -6.79
CA VAL A 7 -15.83 -12.14 -6.32
C VAL A 7 -15.38 -11.70 -4.93
N GLY A 8 -15.01 -12.63 -4.05
CA GLY A 8 -14.53 -12.30 -2.70
C GLY A 8 -13.12 -11.67 -2.70
N SER A 9 -12.22 -12.15 -3.54
CA SER A 9 -10.85 -11.60 -3.63
C SER A 9 -10.81 -10.25 -4.36
N GLU A 10 -11.57 -10.09 -5.44
CA GLU A 10 -11.69 -8.82 -6.17
C GLU A 10 -12.32 -7.71 -5.30
N MET A 11 -13.37 -8.02 -4.55
CA MET A 11 -14.00 -7.07 -3.62
C MET A 11 -13.03 -6.65 -2.52
N CYS A 12 -12.23 -7.57 -1.99
CA CYS A 12 -11.25 -7.28 -0.95
C CYS A 12 -10.10 -6.40 -1.47
N ILE A 13 -9.63 -6.62 -2.71
CA ILE A 13 -8.60 -5.79 -3.35
C ILE A 13 -9.14 -4.37 -3.58
N ARG A 14 -10.36 -4.24 -4.10
CA ARG A 14 -10.99 -2.95 -4.35
C ARG A 14 -11.17 -2.13 -3.07
N ASP A 15 -11.73 -2.73 -2.03
CA ASP A 15 -12.00 -2.04 -0.77
C ASP A 15 -10.69 -1.60 -0.09
N SER A 16 -9.67 -2.45 -0.11
CA SER A 16 -8.32 -2.11 0.37
C SER A 16 -7.72 -0.94 -0.42
N SER A 17 -7.77 -0.97 -1.75
CA SER A 17 -7.23 0.14 -2.58
C SER A 17 -7.94 1.46 -2.32
N MET A 18 -9.25 1.45 -2.07
CA MET A 18 -10.00 2.65 -1.71
C MET A 18 -9.58 3.22 -0.35
N ASN A 19 -9.39 2.36 0.66
CA ASN A 19 -8.91 2.78 1.97
C ASN A 19 -7.48 3.35 1.90
N VAL A 20 -6.58 2.65 1.22
CA VAL A 20 -5.19 3.10 1.01
C VAL A 20 -5.16 4.46 0.32
N SER A 21 -5.94 4.65 -0.75
CA SER A 21 -6.08 5.92 -1.43
C SER A 21 -6.57 7.02 -0.48
N LYS A 22 -7.62 6.76 0.31
CA LYS A 22 -8.16 7.70 1.29
C LYS A 22 -7.12 8.11 2.33
N TYR A 23 -6.43 7.15 2.95
CA TYR A 23 -5.42 7.43 3.97
C TYR A 23 -4.23 8.20 3.41
N ALA A 24 -3.77 7.83 2.21
CA ALA A 24 -2.67 8.52 1.53
C ALA A 24 -3.03 9.97 1.18
N VAL A 25 -4.25 10.23 0.72
CA VAL A 25 -4.76 11.60 0.44
C VAL A 25 -4.82 12.43 1.72
N ILE A 26 -5.38 11.91 2.82
CA ILE A 26 -5.43 12.64 4.10
C ILE A 26 -4.03 13.03 4.57
N LEU A 27 -3.05 12.11 4.45
CA LEU A 27 -1.66 12.42 4.81
C LEU A 27 -1.08 13.49 3.87
N ALA A 28 -1.28 13.38 2.56
CA ALA A 28 -0.78 14.33 1.57
C ALA A 28 -1.35 15.75 1.78
N GLU A 29 -2.64 15.87 2.06
CA GLU A 29 -3.29 17.14 2.40
C GLU A 29 -2.70 17.77 3.67
N ALA A 30 -2.49 16.96 4.72
CA ALA A 30 -1.90 17.41 5.97
C ALA A 30 -0.42 17.80 5.86
N LEU A 31 0.26 17.34 4.81
CA LEU A 31 1.64 17.73 4.46
C LEU A 31 1.66 18.98 3.56
N GLY A 32 0.52 19.54 3.20
CA GLY A 32 0.41 20.75 2.37
C GLY A 32 0.76 20.51 0.89
N MET A 33 0.57 19.29 0.39
CA MET A 33 0.80 18.98 -1.02
C MET A 33 -0.22 19.72 -1.90
N ASN A 34 0.18 20.08 -3.12
CA ASN A 34 -0.71 20.75 -4.06
C ASN A 34 -1.77 19.79 -4.63
N SER A 35 -2.80 20.32 -5.27
CA SER A 35 -3.93 19.56 -5.78
C SER A 35 -3.53 18.50 -6.82
N ASN A 36 -2.54 18.78 -7.65
CA ASN A 36 -2.05 17.83 -8.65
C ASN A 36 -1.35 16.62 -7.97
N ASP A 37 -0.52 16.86 -6.97
CA ASP A 37 0.14 15.79 -6.21
C ASP A 37 -0.86 14.95 -5.43
N ILE A 38 -1.94 15.58 -4.91
CA ILE A 38 -3.03 14.87 -4.22
C ILE A 38 -3.80 13.97 -5.20
N GLU A 39 -4.01 14.42 -6.44
CA GLU A 39 -4.63 13.60 -7.48
C GLU A 39 -3.75 12.40 -7.83
N ILE A 40 -2.45 12.61 -8.03
CA ILE A 40 -1.48 11.55 -8.30
C ILE A 40 -1.49 10.50 -7.17
N ILE A 41 -1.46 10.92 -5.92
CA ILE A 41 -1.42 9.96 -4.79
C ILE A 41 -2.75 9.21 -4.64
N ARG A 42 -3.88 9.86 -4.94
CA ARG A 42 -5.20 9.22 -4.98
C ARG A 42 -5.23 8.07 -5.98
N ASP A 43 -4.83 8.35 -7.22
CA ASP A 43 -4.85 7.37 -8.29
C ASP A 43 -3.81 6.26 -8.07
N ALA A 44 -2.62 6.62 -7.57
CA ALA A 44 -1.62 5.63 -7.18
C ALA A 44 -2.15 4.69 -6.10
N GLY A 45 -2.88 5.21 -5.09
CA GLY A 45 -3.52 4.40 -4.06
C GLY A 45 -4.55 3.42 -4.61
N LEU A 46 -5.32 3.83 -5.63
CA LEU A 46 -6.30 2.96 -6.28
C LEU A 46 -5.65 1.86 -7.13
N LEU A 47 -4.51 2.13 -7.73
CA LEU A 47 -3.89 1.28 -8.75
C LEU A 47 -2.66 0.49 -8.26
N HIS A 48 -2.14 0.76 -7.05
CA HIS A 48 -0.86 0.19 -6.58
C HIS A 48 -0.82 -1.34 -6.67
N ASP A 49 -1.92 -1.99 -6.38
CA ASP A 49 -2.07 -3.44 -6.26
C ASP A 49 -2.82 -4.10 -7.42
N ILE A 50 -3.15 -3.38 -8.49
CA ILE A 50 -3.93 -3.93 -9.62
C ILE A 50 -3.26 -5.18 -10.24
N GLY A 51 -1.95 -5.26 -10.18
CA GLY A 51 -1.18 -6.41 -10.66
C GLY A 51 -1.39 -7.69 -9.86
N LYS A 52 -2.01 -7.64 -8.68
CA LYS A 52 -2.38 -8.83 -7.91
C LYS A 52 -3.36 -9.75 -8.65
N ILE A 53 -4.12 -9.23 -9.61
CA ILE A 53 -5.00 -10.03 -10.47
C ILE A 53 -4.24 -11.11 -11.25
N SER A 54 -2.96 -10.93 -11.49
CA SER A 54 -2.11 -11.92 -12.17
C SER A 54 -1.43 -12.93 -11.24
N ILE A 55 -1.59 -12.77 -9.93
CA ILE A 55 -0.99 -13.68 -8.94
C ILE A 55 -1.92 -14.88 -8.74
N PRO A 56 -1.39 -16.12 -8.76
CA PRO A 56 -2.20 -17.31 -8.54
C PRO A 56 -2.96 -17.24 -7.19
N GLU A 57 -4.25 -17.54 -7.23
CA GLU A 57 -5.17 -17.45 -6.09
C GLU A 57 -4.67 -18.26 -4.87
N ARG A 58 -4.08 -19.44 -5.10
CA ARG A 58 -3.46 -20.27 -4.05
C ARG A 58 -2.37 -19.55 -3.26
N ILE A 59 -1.70 -18.54 -3.86
CA ILE A 59 -0.69 -17.72 -3.20
C ILE A 59 -1.34 -16.54 -2.48
N LEU A 60 -2.31 -15.87 -3.13
CA LEU A 60 -3.04 -14.74 -2.53
C LEU A 60 -3.83 -15.13 -1.28
N GLN A 61 -4.43 -16.32 -1.29
CA GLN A 61 -5.30 -16.81 -0.19
C GLN A 61 -4.56 -17.67 0.83
N LYS A 62 -3.24 -17.85 0.68
CA LYS A 62 -2.47 -18.69 1.60
C LYS A 62 -2.46 -18.11 3.01
N THR A 63 -2.94 -18.89 3.98
CA THR A 63 -3.00 -18.49 5.40
C THR A 63 -1.71 -18.74 6.16
N SER A 64 -0.84 -19.62 5.64
CA SER A 64 0.48 -19.87 6.18
C SER A 64 1.53 -18.96 5.53
N LYS A 65 2.73 -18.89 6.11
CA LYS A 65 3.85 -18.12 5.53
C LYS A 65 4.14 -18.61 4.10
N LEU A 66 4.37 -17.67 3.19
CA LEU A 66 4.81 -17.97 1.82
C LEU A 66 6.20 -18.59 1.84
N THR A 67 6.47 -19.55 0.93
CA THR A 67 7.84 -19.98 0.64
C THR A 67 8.60 -18.87 -0.09
N ASP A 68 9.91 -19.01 -0.23
CA ASP A 68 10.72 -17.99 -0.92
C ASP A 68 10.33 -17.89 -2.40
N GLU A 69 9.96 -19.03 -3.05
CA GLU A 69 9.48 -19.06 -4.41
C GLU A 69 8.10 -18.40 -4.55
N GLU A 70 7.18 -18.69 -3.63
CA GLU A 70 5.86 -18.05 -3.61
C GLU A 70 5.97 -16.55 -3.34
N TYR A 71 6.89 -16.14 -2.46
CA TYR A 71 7.16 -14.74 -2.20
C TYR A 71 7.78 -14.04 -3.41
N ALA A 72 8.66 -14.71 -4.15
CA ALA A 72 9.18 -14.19 -5.41
C ALA A 72 8.05 -13.96 -6.43
N ILE A 73 7.09 -14.89 -6.54
CA ILE A 73 5.90 -14.71 -7.38
C ILE A 73 5.05 -13.55 -6.87
N MET A 74 4.80 -13.46 -5.56
CA MET A 74 4.03 -12.36 -4.98
C MET A 74 4.63 -11.00 -5.34
N LYS A 75 5.96 -10.84 -5.27
CA LYS A 75 6.62 -9.57 -5.62
C LYS A 75 6.42 -9.12 -7.07
N THR A 76 6.08 -10.04 -7.98
CA THR A 76 5.84 -9.68 -9.39
C THR A 76 4.61 -8.80 -9.59
N HIS A 77 3.70 -8.70 -8.59
CA HIS A 77 2.53 -7.83 -8.73
C HIS A 77 2.91 -6.37 -8.97
N VAL A 78 4.03 -5.88 -8.44
CA VAL A 78 4.51 -4.50 -8.65
C VAL A 78 4.82 -4.25 -10.13
N GLU A 79 5.55 -5.17 -10.75
CA GLU A 79 5.85 -5.09 -12.19
C GLU A 79 4.58 -5.24 -13.04
N ASN A 80 3.70 -6.17 -12.65
CA ASN A 80 2.44 -6.40 -13.35
C ASN A 80 1.49 -5.19 -13.21
N SER A 81 1.42 -4.52 -12.04
CA SER A 81 0.71 -3.26 -11.88
C SER A 81 1.24 -2.21 -12.86
N THR A 82 2.54 -2.05 -12.95
CA THR A 82 3.18 -1.11 -13.88
C THR A 82 2.84 -1.43 -15.33
N LYS A 83 2.90 -2.70 -15.73
CA LYS A 83 2.51 -3.12 -17.09
C LYS A 83 1.06 -2.78 -17.39
N MET A 84 0.14 -3.05 -16.46
CA MET A 84 -1.28 -2.75 -16.64
C MET A 84 -1.55 -1.26 -16.73
N ILE A 85 -0.92 -0.45 -15.86
CA ILE A 85 -1.09 1.01 -15.86
C ILE A 85 -0.66 1.62 -17.19
N ARG A 86 0.40 1.12 -17.83
CA ARG A 86 0.86 1.60 -19.14
C ARG A 86 -0.14 1.39 -20.28
N TYR A 87 -1.13 0.53 -20.12
CA TYR A 87 -2.25 0.39 -21.06
C TYR A 87 -3.40 1.37 -20.81
N LEU A 88 -3.37 2.09 -19.67
CA LEU A 88 -4.35 3.10 -19.35
C LEU A 88 -3.89 4.45 -19.92
N PRO A 89 -4.71 5.13 -20.74
CA PRO A 89 -4.34 6.44 -21.29
C PRO A 89 -4.00 7.43 -20.17
N ASP A 90 -2.92 8.15 -20.34
CA ASP A 90 -2.52 9.28 -19.50
C ASP A 90 -2.34 8.96 -17.99
N MET A 91 -2.03 7.67 -17.61
CA MET A 91 -1.87 7.25 -16.23
C MET A 91 -0.40 6.98 -15.80
N ASP A 92 0.57 7.21 -16.69
CA ASP A 92 2.00 6.93 -16.39
C ASP A 92 2.55 7.71 -15.20
N TYR A 93 1.93 8.83 -14.83
CA TYR A 93 2.33 9.69 -13.73
C TYR A 93 2.24 8.99 -12.35
N VAL A 94 1.42 7.97 -12.20
CA VAL A 94 1.32 7.20 -10.93
C VAL A 94 2.41 6.15 -10.78
N ILE A 95 3.08 5.75 -11.86
CA ILE A 95 4.05 4.64 -11.89
C ILE A 95 5.17 4.79 -10.84
N PRO A 96 5.79 5.96 -10.64
CA PRO A 96 6.84 6.09 -9.61
C PRO A 96 6.37 5.75 -8.20
N ALA A 97 5.15 6.14 -7.84
CA ALA A 97 4.55 5.81 -6.54
C ALA A 97 4.22 4.31 -6.45
N VAL A 98 3.62 3.75 -7.49
CA VAL A 98 3.24 2.34 -7.57
C VAL A 98 4.47 1.43 -7.52
N VAL A 99 5.53 1.73 -8.28
CA VAL A 99 6.76 0.91 -8.25
C VAL A 99 7.43 0.94 -6.88
N GLY A 100 7.42 2.10 -6.21
CA GLY A 100 8.18 2.30 -4.98
C GLY A 100 7.44 1.94 -3.68
N HIS A 101 6.16 1.55 -3.71
CA HIS A 101 5.39 1.38 -2.48
C HIS A 101 5.83 0.20 -1.58
N HIS A 102 6.64 -0.71 -2.10
CA HIS A 102 7.30 -1.77 -1.32
C HIS A 102 8.79 -1.53 -1.08
N GLU A 103 9.30 -0.35 -1.45
CA GLU A 103 10.62 0.05 -1.00
C GLU A 103 10.59 0.35 0.50
N ARG A 104 11.70 0.07 1.17
CA ARG A 104 11.87 0.32 2.60
C ARG A 104 12.85 1.45 2.82
N TYR A 105 12.60 2.27 3.82
CA TYR A 105 13.45 3.43 4.11
C TYR A 105 14.92 3.06 4.36
N ASP A 106 15.17 1.84 4.89
CA ASP A 106 16.49 1.26 5.12
C ASP A 106 17.15 0.65 3.86
N GLY A 107 16.47 0.64 2.70
CA GLY A 107 16.98 0.11 1.44
C GLY A 107 16.86 -1.41 1.27
N THR A 108 16.23 -2.11 2.21
CA THR A 108 16.03 -3.57 2.14
C THR A 108 14.73 -3.98 1.44
N GLY A 109 14.03 -3.01 0.82
CA GLY A 109 12.79 -3.21 0.08
C GLY A 109 12.99 -3.72 -1.34
N TYR A 110 11.93 -3.69 -2.11
CA TYR A 110 11.91 -4.10 -3.52
C TYR A 110 11.01 -3.17 -4.34
N PRO A 111 11.13 -3.12 -5.66
CA PRO A 111 11.97 -3.94 -6.55
C PRO A 111 13.39 -3.42 -6.76
N ARG A 112 13.71 -2.19 -6.36
CA ARG A 112 14.98 -1.51 -6.70
C ARG A 112 15.95 -1.39 -5.53
N GLY A 113 15.51 -1.62 -4.29
CA GLY A 113 16.32 -1.43 -3.09
C GLY A 113 16.70 0.03 -2.84
N LEU A 114 15.80 0.97 -3.17
CA LEU A 114 16.00 2.39 -2.91
C LEU A 114 15.93 2.67 -1.41
N ALA A 115 16.77 3.59 -0.92
CA ALA A 115 16.85 3.94 0.49
C ALA A 115 16.55 5.43 0.74
N GLY A 116 15.93 5.71 1.89
CA GLY A 116 15.73 7.07 2.38
C GLY A 116 14.96 7.95 1.39
N GLN A 117 15.52 9.11 1.12
CA GLN A 117 14.91 10.10 0.21
C GLN A 117 15.04 9.74 -1.28
N ASN A 118 15.80 8.71 -1.64
CA ASN A 118 15.84 8.19 -3.01
C ASN A 118 14.54 7.46 -3.40
N ILE A 119 13.74 7.04 -2.41
CA ILE A 119 12.40 6.51 -2.65
C ILE A 119 11.49 7.70 -3.03
N PRO A 120 10.72 7.62 -4.14
CA PRO A 120 9.77 8.67 -4.50
C PRO A 120 8.87 9.05 -3.32
N TYR A 121 8.66 10.36 -3.12
CA TYR A 121 7.94 10.86 -1.94
C TYR A 121 6.54 10.27 -1.81
N MET A 122 5.82 10.20 -2.92
CA MET A 122 4.47 9.60 -2.96
C MET A 122 4.48 8.10 -2.65
N ALA A 123 5.55 7.38 -3.04
CA ALA A 123 5.71 5.96 -2.68
C ALA A 123 5.87 5.79 -1.16
N ARG A 124 6.63 6.66 -0.48
CA ARG A 124 6.79 6.63 0.98
C ARG A 124 5.47 6.89 1.71
N ILE A 125 4.62 7.80 1.19
CA ILE A 125 3.27 8.06 1.71
C ILE A 125 2.40 6.80 1.52
N LEU A 126 2.43 6.22 0.33
CA LEU A 126 1.63 5.06 -0.03
C LEU A 126 1.98 3.83 0.82
N THR A 127 3.28 3.61 1.09
CA THR A 127 3.76 2.51 1.94
C THR A 127 3.14 2.55 3.34
N ILE A 128 3.03 3.72 3.96
CA ILE A 128 2.43 3.87 5.30
C ILE A 128 0.93 3.57 5.26
N ALA A 129 0.24 4.14 4.26
CA ALA A 129 -1.20 3.95 4.10
C ALA A 129 -1.56 2.47 3.84
N ASP A 130 -0.81 1.79 2.95
CA ASP A 130 -0.99 0.36 2.66
C ASP A 130 -0.72 -0.51 3.89
N CYS A 131 0.37 -0.29 4.61
CA CYS A 131 0.68 -1.05 5.82
C CYS A 131 -0.37 -0.84 6.91
N PHE A 132 -0.90 0.39 7.08
CA PHE A 132 -1.97 0.67 8.02
C PHE A 132 -3.25 -0.09 7.65
N ASP A 133 -3.69 -0.02 6.38
CA ASP A 133 -4.84 -0.78 5.91
C ASP A 133 -4.62 -2.29 6.05
N ALA A 134 -3.45 -2.79 5.69
CA ALA A 134 -3.12 -4.21 5.82
C ALA A 134 -3.21 -4.72 7.27
N MET A 135 -3.00 -3.88 8.26
CA MET A 135 -3.15 -4.22 9.68
C MET A 135 -4.59 -4.08 10.17
N THR A 136 -5.29 -3.03 9.76
CA THR A 136 -6.57 -2.62 10.36
C THR A 136 -7.80 -3.06 9.58
N ALA A 137 -7.67 -3.40 8.29
CA ALA A 137 -8.80 -3.88 7.49
C ALA A 137 -9.17 -5.33 7.84
N LYS A 138 -10.47 -5.58 7.96
CA LYS A 138 -11.01 -6.94 8.10
C LYS A 138 -10.89 -7.66 6.75
N ARG A 139 -10.20 -8.78 6.74
CA ARG A 139 -10.04 -9.62 5.53
C ARG A 139 -10.62 -11.02 5.78
N PRO A 140 -11.09 -11.74 4.75
CA PRO A 140 -11.69 -13.07 4.92
C PRO A 140 -10.80 -14.06 5.67
N TYR A 141 -9.48 -13.88 5.58
CA TYR A 141 -8.47 -14.81 6.12
C TYR A 141 -7.65 -14.21 7.27
N LYS A 142 -7.95 -12.97 7.71
CA LYS A 142 -7.20 -12.29 8.77
C LYS A 142 -8.12 -11.38 9.58
N GLN A 143 -8.11 -11.54 10.89
CA GLN A 143 -8.77 -10.59 11.78
C GLN A 143 -8.08 -9.23 11.73
N ALA A 144 -8.86 -8.16 11.76
CA ALA A 144 -8.35 -6.80 11.89
C ALA A 144 -7.63 -6.65 13.24
N LEU A 145 -6.47 -6.02 13.21
CA LEU A 145 -5.75 -5.61 14.41
C LEU A 145 -6.28 -4.25 14.87
N SER A 146 -6.05 -3.91 16.14
CA SER A 146 -6.47 -2.63 16.68
C SER A 146 -5.65 -1.47 16.07
N VAL A 147 -6.24 -0.28 16.04
CA VAL A 147 -5.53 0.94 15.61
C VAL A 147 -4.31 1.19 16.47
N GLU A 148 -4.40 0.95 17.78
CA GLU A 148 -3.28 1.09 18.71
C GLU A 148 -2.11 0.14 18.34
N TYR A 149 -2.41 -1.10 17.99
CA TYR A 149 -1.38 -2.03 17.50
C TYR A 149 -0.72 -1.51 16.21
N ALA A 150 -1.52 -1.01 15.26
CA ALA A 150 -1.01 -0.48 14.01
C ALA A 150 -0.13 0.76 14.23
N VAL A 151 -0.51 1.67 15.12
CA VAL A 151 0.30 2.83 15.51
C VAL A 151 1.64 2.37 16.09
N ASN A 152 1.63 1.44 17.04
CA ASN A 152 2.86 0.92 17.64
C ASN A 152 3.80 0.27 16.61
N GLU A 153 3.25 -0.46 15.62
CA GLU A 153 4.07 -1.07 14.57
C GLU A 153 4.64 -0.01 13.60
N LEU A 154 3.87 1.04 13.26
CA LEU A 154 4.39 2.14 12.46
C LEU A 154 5.53 2.88 13.17
N GLU A 155 5.38 3.20 14.45
CA GLU A 155 6.40 3.88 15.25
C GLU A 155 7.65 3.03 15.43
N LYS A 156 7.50 1.75 15.75
CA LYS A 156 8.60 0.78 15.91
C LYS A 156 9.44 0.64 14.63
N ASN A 157 8.81 0.70 13.47
CA ASN A 157 9.48 0.56 12.18
C ASN A 157 9.81 1.91 11.51
N SER A 158 9.67 3.00 12.25
CA SER A 158 10.08 4.35 11.83
C SER A 158 11.59 4.41 11.62
N GLY A 159 12.05 4.93 10.49
CA GLY A 159 13.47 4.99 10.11
C GLY A 159 14.03 3.68 9.53
N THR A 160 13.27 2.58 9.56
CA THR A 160 13.65 1.30 8.94
C THR A 160 12.72 0.98 7.75
N GLN A 161 11.48 0.65 7.99
CA GLN A 161 10.52 0.43 6.93
C GLN A 161 9.95 1.75 6.41
N PHE A 162 9.67 2.70 7.28
CA PHE A 162 8.94 3.92 6.99
C PHE A 162 9.79 5.18 7.17
N ASP A 163 9.44 6.22 6.42
CA ASP A 163 9.98 7.56 6.61
C ASP A 163 9.53 8.12 7.97
N PRO A 164 10.46 8.48 8.88
CA PRO A 164 10.10 8.89 10.24
C PRO A 164 9.28 10.18 10.29
N VAL A 165 9.46 11.09 9.35
CA VAL A 165 8.67 12.34 9.29
C VAL A 165 7.22 12.04 8.93
N LEU A 166 7.03 11.14 7.97
CA LEU A 166 5.69 10.74 7.53
C LEU A 166 4.97 9.90 8.58
N VAL A 167 5.67 9.00 9.28
CA VAL A 167 5.08 8.22 10.40
C VAL A 167 4.57 9.17 11.47
N LYS A 168 5.38 10.12 11.93
CA LYS A 168 4.97 11.10 12.94
C LYS A 168 3.69 11.81 12.53
N LYS A 169 3.64 12.32 11.29
CA LYS A 169 2.45 13.03 10.80
C LYS A 169 1.22 12.13 10.69
N PHE A 170 1.39 10.90 10.23
CA PHE A 170 0.29 9.94 10.11
C PHE A 170 -0.31 9.58 11.46
N VAL A 171 0.54 9.34 12.47
CA VAL A 171 0.11 9.04 13.85
C VAL A 171 -0.62 10.24 14.48
N GLU A 172 -0.13 11.47 14.26
CA GLU A 172 -0.83 12.69 14.67
C GLU A 172 -2.26 12.72 14.10
N LEU A 173 -2.43 12.43 12.81
CA LEU A 173 -3.75 12.41 12.15
C LEU A 173 -4.69 11.33 12.70
N ILE A 174 -4.16 10.18 13.11
CA ILE A 174 -4.95 9.14 13.79
C ILE A 174 -5.42 9.66 15.15
N HIS A 175 -4.55 10.27 15.95
CA HIS A 175 -4.91 10.81 17.27
C HIS A 175 -5.90 11.98 17.17
N GLU A 176 -5.85 12.78 16.11
CA GLU A 176 -6.80 13.83 15.79
C GLU A 176 -8.17 13.29 15.29
N GLY A 177 -8.30 11.99 15.08
CA GLY A 177 -9.50 11.36 14.53
C GLY A 177 -9.75 11.64 13.04
N LYS A 178 -8.78 12.19 12.33
CA LYS A 178 -8.85 12.43 10.87
C LYS A 178 -8.68 11.16 10.05
N ILE A 179 -7.91 10.22 10.56
CA ILE A 179 -7.78 8.86 10.02
C ILE A 179 -8.50 7.92 10.99
N SER A 180 -9.54 7.28 10.50
CA SER A 180 -10.34 6.29 11.24
C SER A 180 -10.60 5.06 10.36
N ILE A 181 -10.60 3.89 10.97
CA ILE A 181 -11.06 2.66 10.32
C ILE A 181 -12.57 2.71 10.14
N ALA A 182 -13.03 2.28 8.95
CA ALA A 182 -14.45 2.20 8.62
C ALA A 182 -15.10 0.95 9.20
#